data_155f1703779f01b7754bab7aade7e3c8
#
_entry.id   155f1703779f01b7754bab7aade7e3c8
#
_cell.length_a   1.000
_cell.length_b   1.000
_cell.length_c   1.000
_cell.angle_alpha   90.00
_cell.angle_beta   90.00
_cell.angle_gamma   90.00
#
_symmetry.space_group_name_H-M   'P 1'
#
loop_
_entity.id
_entity.type
_entity.pdbx_description
1 polymer ?
#
loop_
_entity_poly.entity_id
_entity_poly.type
_entity_poly.pdbx_seq_one_letter_code
_entity_poly.pdbx_strand_id
1 'polypeptide(L)'
;LMNKQFDCIPKNVFDTQVAAGFIGHRYPMSFAKLVEAETGEMLAKGSAVTDWSKRPMSPKQIKYALNDVIFLRELYDKIMAKLADNGRQEWALEECAAMTSEDYYYRDPNHEFLNSNIARSSRTKDRVFLIRLYEWRRSTAEQKNYSKEMILQSKLISQLTRGVRGGLSSMLENRRLPQSTVKRYGQFFVDMYEREATDEELEVAKSIQRGSQEEEEDDMLIELLYLIMKYRANEVEMSHTL
;
A
#
# COMPACT_ATOMS: atom_id res chain seq x y z
N LEU A 1 0.44 -6.13 -11.79
CA LEU A 1 0.19 -7.50 -12.22
C LEU A 1 0.82 -7.78 -13.59
N MET A 2 0.51 -6.96 -14.62
CA MET A 2 1.05 -7.10 -15.98
C MET A 2 2.58 -7.16 -16.00
N ASN A 3 3.25 -6.18 -15.37
CA ASN A 3 4.70 -6.15 -15.27
C ASN A 3 5.26 -7.42 -14.59
N LYS A 4 4.72 -7.80 -13.40
CA LYS A 4 5.23 -8.95 -12.63
C LYS A 4 5.05 -10.31 -13.34
N GLN A 5 3.98 -10.49 -14.11
CA GLN A 5 3.66 -11.80 -14.73
C GLN A 5 4.12 -11.92 -16.18
N PHE A 6 4.15 -10.81 -16.90
CA PHE A 6 4.38 -10.81 -18.34
C PHE A 6 5.57 -9.95 -18.76
N ASP A 7 6.28 -9.38 -17.78
CA ASP A 7 7.39 -8.43 -18.02
C ASP A 7 6.98 -7.34 -19.04
N CYS A 8 5.76 -6.83 -18.85
CA CYS A 8 5.14 -5.88 -19.76
C CYS A 8 4.68 -4.65 -19.00
N ILE A 9 5.09 -3.48 -19.49
CA ILE A 9 4.64 -2.19 -18.96
C ILE A 9 3.43 -1.75 -19.79
N PRO A 10 2.27 -1.53 -19.15
CA PRO A 10 1.09 -1.08 -19.88
C PRO A 10 1.30 0.32 -20.45
N LYS A 11 0.73 0.57 -21.62
CA LYS A 11 0.68 1.89 -22.24
C LYS A 11 -0.77 2.39 -22.27
N ASN A 12 -0.94 3.70 -22.34
CA ASN A 12 -2.26 4.33 -22.40
C ASN A 12 -3.15 3.94 -21.21
N VAL A 13 -2.59 4.02 -20.00
CA VAL A 13 -3.33 3.73 -18.76
C VAL A 13 -4.22 4.91 -18.42
N PHE A 14 -5.47 4.62 -18.09
CA PHE A 14 -6.39 5.56 -17.46
C PHE A 14 -6.94 4.91 -16.19
N ASP A 15 -6.61 5.48 -15.04
CA ASP A 15 -7.14 5.02 -13.75
C ASP A 15 -8.37 5.84 -13.39
N THR A 16 -9.52 5.18 -13.38
CA THR A 16 -10.80 5.82 -13.06
C THR A 16 -10.87 6.35 -11.63
N GLN A 17 -10.13 5.77 -10.69
CA GLN A 17 -10.09 6.26 -9.30
C GLN A 17 -9.27 7.55 -9.19
N VAL A 18 -8.09 7.59 -9.81
CA VAL A 18 -7.26 8.79 -9.89
C VAL A 18 -8.03 9.91 -10.56
N ALA A 19 -8.55 9.65 -11.76
CA ALA A 19 -9.30 10.62 -12.53
C ALA A 19 -10.55 11.16 -11.81
N ALA A 20 -11.24 10.30 -11.05
CA ALA A 20 -12.39 10.68 -10.23
C ALA A 20 -12.02 11.67 -9.10
N GLY A 21 -10.81 11.62 -8.58
CA GLY A 21 -10.33 12.59 -7.60
C GLY A 21 -10.25 14.02 -8.14
N PHE A 22 -9.97 14.19 -9.45
CA PHE A 22 -9.94 15.48 -10.12
C PHE A 22 -11.33 16.07 -10.41
N ILE A 23 -12.39 15.28 -10.30
CA ILE A 23 -13.78 15.71 -10.44
C ILE A 23 -14.54 15.78 -9.10
N GLY A 24 -13.82 15.80 -7.98
CA GLY A 24 -14.37 16.01 -6.64
C GLY A 24 -14.71 14.76 -5.84
N HIS A 25 -14.54 13.56 -6.39
CA HIS A 25 -14.68 12.35 -5.60
C HIS A 25 -13.52 12.17 -4.63
N ARG A 26 -13.81 11.62 -3.45
CA ARG A 26 -12.77 11.26 -2.49
C ARG A 26 -11.81 10.22 -3.07
N TYR A 27 -10.51 10.47 -2.99
CA TYR A 27 -9.48 9.51 -3.38
C TYR A 27 -8.81 8.87 -2.13
N PRO A 28 -8.58 7.55 -2.08
CA PRO A 28 -9.15 6.56 -2.99
C PRO A 28 -10.63 6.27 -2.70
N MET A 29 -11.40 5.99 -3.74
CA MET A 29 -12.79 5.55 -3.64
C MET A 29 -12.90 4.11 -4.16
N SER A 30 -13.71 3.25 -3.52
CA SER A 30 -13.91 1.90 -4.05
C SER A 30 -14.65 1.94 -5.38
N PHE A 31 -14.31 1.02 -6.29
CA PHE A 31 -14.92 0.90 -7.61
C PHE A 31 -16.45 0.86 -7.55
N ALA A 32 -17.02 0.06 -6.63
CA ALA A 32 -18.46 -0.03 -6.47
C ALA A 32 -19.12 1.32 -6.12
N LYS A 33 -18.49 2.13 -5.26
CA LYS A 33 -18.99 3.47 -4.92
C LYS A 33 -18.84 4.44 -6.08
N LEU A 34 -17.77 4.32 -6.87
CA LEU A 34 -17.57 5.16 -8.04
C LEU A 34 -18.63 4.85 -9.12
N VAL A 35 -18.90 3.56 -9.36
CA VAL A 35 -20.00 3.14 -10.26
C VAL A 35 -21.32 3.70 -9.78
N GLU A 36 -21.66 3.52 -8.50
CA GLU A 36 -22.91 4.04 -7.92
C GLU A 36 -23.03 5.58 -8.09
N ALA A 37 -21.96 6.31 -7.80
CA ALA A 37 -21.96 7.78 -7.89
C ALA A 37 -22.08 8.29 -9.32
N GLU A 38 -21.47 7.60 -10.29
CA GLU A 38 -21.42 8.07 -11.68
C GLU A 38 -22.55 7.49 -12.56
N THR A 39 -23.03 6.28 -12.25
CA THR A 39 -24.02 5.59 -13.10
C THR A 39 -25.37 5.39 -12.40
N GLY A 40 -25.43 5.50 -11.08
CA GLY A 40 -26.60 5.15 -10.27
C GLY A 40 -26.77 3.65 -10.04
N GLU A 41 -25.91 2.82 -10.61
CA GLU A 41 -25.99 1.35 -10.50
C GLU A 41 -25.30 0.85 -9.24
N MET A 42 -26.01 0.04 -8.45
CA MET A 42 -25.48 -0.55 -7.23
C MET A 42 -24.84 -1.92 -7.49
N LEU A 43 -23.54 -2.02 -7.31
CA LEU A 43 -22.84 -3.31 -7.38
C LEU A 43 -23.02 -4.10 -6.09
N ALA A 44 -23.46 -5.35 -6.21
CA ALA A 44 -23.52 -6.25 -5.08
C ALA A 44 -22.12 -6.44 -4.48
N LYS A 45 -22.00 -6.38 -3.15
CA LYS A 45 -20.75 -6.68 -2.45
C LYS A 45 -20.30 -8.08 -2.82
N GLY A 46 -19.22 -8.16 -3.59
CA GLY A 46 -18.68 -9.42 -4.06
C GLY A 46 -17.92 -10.18 -2.97
N SER A 47 -17.66 -11.44 -3.22
CA SER A 47 -16.75 -12.26 -2.42
C SER A 47 -15.31 -11.85 -2.75
N ALA A 48 -14.80 -10.81 -2.10
CA ALA A 48 -13.44 -10.32 -2.30
C ALA A 48 -12.38 -11.41 -2.00
N VAL A 49 -12.72 -12.37 -1.14
CA VAL A 49 -11.85 -13.49 -0.77
C VAL A 49 -12.45 -14.79 -1.33
N THR A 50 -12.01 -15.17 -2.52
CA THR A 50 -12.39 -16.43 -3.16
C THR A 50 -11.16 -17.02 -3.87
N ASP A 51 -11.14 -18.34 -4.04
CA ASP A 51 -10.10 -19.02 -4.82
C ASP A 51 -10.37 -18.82 -6.31
N TRP A 52 -9.65 -17.88 -6.91
CA TRP A 52 -9.73 -17.57 -8.35
C TRP A 52 -9.03 -18.59 -9.25
N SER A 53 -8.25 -19.52 -8.68
CA SER A 53 -7.57 -20.59 -9.46
C SER A 53 -8.51 -21.75 -9.75
N LYS A 54 -9.58 -21.91 -8.96
CA LYS A 54 -10.54 -23.00 -9.11
C LYS A 54 -11.26 -22.95 -10.47
N ARG A 55 -11.36 -24.12 -11.10
CA ARG A 55 -12.10 -24.32 -12.36
C ARG A 55 -13.11 -25.47 -12.20
N PRO A 56 -14.31 -25.33 -12.81
CA PRO A 56 -14.87 -24.14 -13.44
C PRO A 56 -15.16 -23.03 -12.41
N MET A 57 -15.15 -21.77 -12.86
CA MET A 57 -15.56 -20.66 -12.01
C MET A 57 -17.06 -20.74 -11.69
N SER A 58 -17.43 -20.38 -10.47
CA SER A 58 -18.82 -20.30 -10.07
C SER A 58 -19.55 -19.14 -10.76
N PRO A 59 -20.89 -19.21 -10.94
CA PRO A 59 -21.66 -18.09 -11.49
C PRO A 59 -21.47 -16.78 -10.72
N LYS A 60 -21.24 -16.83 -9.40
CA LYS A 60 -20.93 -15.65 -8.58
C LYS A 60 -19.57 -15.03 -8.92
N GLN A 61 -18.54 -15.85 -9.15
CA GLN A 61 -17.23 -15.38 -9.58
C GLN A 61 -17.30 -14.76 -10.97
N ILE A 62 -18.00 -15.41 -11.91
CA ILE A 62 -18.18 -14.86 -13.27
C ILE A 62 -18.90 -13.52 -13.20
N LYS A 63 -20.00 -13.42 -12.47
CA LYS A 63 -20.75 -12.17 -12.30
C LYS A 63 -19.88 -11.07 -11.69
N TYR A 64 -19.08 -11.41 -10.67
CA TYR A 64 -18.17 -10.46 -10.04
C TYR A 64 -17.13 -9.95 -11.04
N ALA A 65 -16.45 -10.85 -11.75
CA ALA A 65 -15.43 -10.47 -12.74
C ALA A 65 -16.02 -9.62 -13.90
N LEU A 66 -17.24 -9.92 -14.34
CA LEU A 66 -17.94 -9.13 -15.34
C LEU A 66 -18.26 -7.72 -14.81
N ASN A 67 -18.74 -7.61 -13.57
CA ASN A 67 -19.04 -6.32 -12.95
C ASN A 67 -17.79 -5.41 -12.84
N ASP A 68 -16.61 -5.98 -12.69
CA ASP A 68 -15.35 -5.23 -12.61
C ASP A 68 -14.93 -4.59 -13.97
N VAL A 69 -15.57 -4.99 -15.09
CA VAL A 69 -15.20 -4.49 -16.42
C VAL A 69 -16.32 -3.81 -17.19
N ILE A 70 -17.59 -4.20 -17.02
CA ILE A 70 -18.70 -3.70 -17.86
C ILE A 70 -18.95 -2.21 -17.70
N PHE A 71 -18.67 -1.65 -16.53
CA PHE A 71 -18.85 -0.22 -16.24
C PHE A 71 -17.63 0.65 -16.59
N LEU A 72 -16.47 0.07 -16.91
CA LEU A 72 -15.24 0.83 -17.11
C LEU A 72 -15.37 1.82 -18.28
N ARG A 73 -16.02 1.42 -19.35
CA ARG A 73 -16.21 2.30 -20.52
C ARG A 73 -17.11 3.47 -20.20
N GLU A 74 -18.24 3.22 -19.54
CA GLU A 74 -19.19 4.26 -19.16
C GLU A 74 -18.56 5.23 -18.15
N LEU A 75 -17.81 4.70 -17.16
CA LEU A 75 -17.06 5.53 -16.20
C LEU A 75 -16.03 6.40 -16.91
N TYR A 76 -15.27 5.83 -17.84
CA TYR A 76 -14.30 6.60 -18.64
C TYR A 76 -14.97 7.76 -19.37
N ASP A 77 -16.04 7.49 -20.12
CA ASP A 77 -16.72 8.51 -20.92
C ASP A 77 -17.30 9.63 -20.03
N LYS A 78 -17.93 9.28 -18.89
CA LYS A 78 -18.51 10.25 -17.96
C LYS A 78 -17.43 11.07 -17.23
N ILE A 79 -16.38 10.44 -16.75
CA ILE A 79 -15.28 11.12 -16.05
C ILE A 79 -14.56 12.05 -17.02
N MET A 80 -14.25 11.59 -18.23
CA MET A 80 -13.59 12.41 -19.25
C MET A 80 -14.42 13.64 -19.64
N ALA A 81 -15.73 13.51 -19.77
CA ALA A 81 -16.62 14.65 -20.01
C ALA A 81 -16.53 15.70 -18.89
N LYS A 82 -16.63 15.26 -17.63
CA LYS A 82 -16.51 16.15 -16.46
C LYS A 82 -15.11 16.79 -16.34
N LEU A 83 -14.05 16.04 -16.67
CA LEU A 83 -12.69 16.56 -16.71
C LEU A 83 -12.50 17.63 -17.79
N ALA A 84 -13.14 17.46 -18.96
CA ALA A 84 -13.13 18.46 -20.02
C ALA A 84 -13.89 19.72 -19.58
N ASP A 85 -15.06 19.58 -18.98
CA ASP A 85 -15.90 20.68 -18.53
C ASP A 85 -15.20 21.54 -17.44
N ASN A 86 -14.40 20.92 -16.56
CA ASN A 86 -13.67 21.63 -15.51
C ASN A 86 -12.22 21.99 -15.88
N GLY A 87 -11.78 21.67 -17.11
CA GLY A 87 -10.43 21.98 -17.62
C GLY A 87 -9.30 21.18 -16.99
N ARG A 88 -9.56 20.00 -16.38
CA ARG A 88 -8.56 19.19 -15.65
C ARG A 88 -8.16 17.89 -16.37
N GLN A 89 -8.53 17.76 -17.62
CA GLN A 89 -8.25 16.55 -18.39
C GLN A 89 -6.76 16.26 -18.49
N GLU A 90 -5.94 17.27 -18.76
CA GLU A 90 -4.48 17.11 -18.87
C GLU A 90 -3.87 16.66 -17.55
N TRP A 91 -4.28 17.24 -16.43
CA TRP A 91 -3.79 16.84 -15.10
C TRP A 91 -4.07 15.37 -14.77
N ALA A 92 -5.30 14.93 -15.04
CA ALA A 92 -5.67 13.53 -14.80
C ALA A 92 -4.91 12.56 -15.72
N LEU A 93 -4.67 12.93 -16.97
CA LEU A 93 -3.91 12.11 -17.92
C LEU A 93 -2.42 12.07 -17.55
N GLU A 94 -1.84 13.19 -17.12
CA GLU A 94 -0.44 13.25 -16.63
C GLU A 94 -0.24 12.34 -15.42
N GLU A 95 -1.14 12.39 -14.43
CA GLU A 95 -1.07 11.52 -13.25
C GLU A 95 -1.22 10.03 -13.65
N CYS A 96 -2.11 9.71 -14.57
CA CYS A 96 -2.24 8.35 -15.09
C CYS A 96 -1.01 7.92 -15.90
N ALA A 97 -0.32 8.83 -16.59
CA ALA A 97 0.88 8.53 -17.37
C ALA A 97 2.04 8.04 -16.51
N ALA A 98 2.13 8.44 -15.23
CA ALA A 98 3.12 7.92 -14.30
C ALA A 98 3.08 6.39 -14.20
N MET A 99 1.91 5.78 -14.35
CA MET A 99 1.74 4.31 -14.32
C MET A 99 2.28 3.60 -15.58
N THR A 100 2.78 4.33 -16.56
CA THR A 100 3.37 3.78 -17.79
C THR A 100 4.89 3.82 -17.80
N SER A 101 5.52 4.32 -16.73
CA SER A 101 6.97 4.38 -16.57
C SER A 101 7.53 3.11 -15.92
N GLU A 102 8.78 2.77 -16.23
CA GLU A 102 9.49 1.65 -15.58
C GLU A 102 9.65 1.92 -14.09
N ASP A 103 9.97 3.15 -13.71
CA ASP A 103 10.20 3.55 -12.32
C ASP A 103 8.99 3.32 -11.42
N TYR A 104 7.77 3.41 -11.96
CA TYR A 104 6.55 3.12 -11.23
C TYR A 104 6.49 1.67 -10.73
N TYR A 105 7.07 0.74 -11.49
CA TYR A 105 7.08 -0.70 -11.17
C TYR A 105 8.35 -1.13 -10.46
N TYR A 106 9.44 -0.37 -10.58
CA TYR A 106 10.65 -0.61 -9.82
C TYR A 106 10.42 -0.23 -8.35
N ARG A 107 10.65 -1.18 -7.48
CA ARG A 107 10.64 -0.93 -6.04
C ARG A 107 11.93 -1.44 -5.44
N ASP A 108 12.67 -0.55 -4.79
CA ASP A 108 13.80 -0.92 -3.96
C ASP A 108 13.41 -2.09 -3.04
N PRO A 109 14.19 -3.18 -2.96
CA PRO A 109 13.94 -4.26 -2.01
C PRO A 109 13.72 -3.79 -0.57
N ASN A 110 14.36 -2.70 -0.17
CA ASN A 110 14.24 -2.09 1.16
C ASN A 110 13.16 -1.00 1.26
N HIS A 111 12.36 -0.80 0.23
CA HIS A 111 11.35 0.29 0.18
C HIS A 111 10.45 0.33 1.42
N GLU A 112 9.96 -0.82 1.90
CA GLU A 112 9.11 -0.86 3.09
C GLU A 112 9.86 -0.44 4.36
N PHE A 113 11.14 -0.79 4.46
CA PHE A 113 12.00 -0.38 5.56
C PHE A 113 12.31 1.11 5.49
N LEU A 114 12.75 1.62 4.35
CA LEU A 114 13.15 3.01 4.15
C LEU A 114 12.01 3.99 4.44
N ASN A 115 10.75 3.61 4.14
CA ASN A 115 9.56 4.40 4.39
C ASN A 115 8.86 4.08 5.72
N SER A 116 9.51 3.32 6.61
CA SER A 116 8.91 2.90 7.87
C SER A 116 9.14 3.91 9.00
N ASN A 117 8.08 4.51 9.53
CA ASN A 117 8.15 5.35 10.73
C ASN A 117 8.70 4.58 11.94
N ILE A 118 8.49 3.26 11.99
CA ILE A 118 9.04 2.41 13.04
C ILE A 118 10.57 2.37 12.92
N ALA A 119 11.10 2.26 11.70
CA ALA A 119 12.55 2.23 11.46
C ALA A 119 13.22 3.56 11.86
N ARG A 120 12.59 4.71 11.58
CA ARG A 120 13.11 6.03 11.93
C ARG A 120 13.36 6.17 13.43
N SER A 121 12.41 5.72 14.26
CA SER A 121 12.48 5.79 15.72
C SER A 121 13.24 4.63 16.38
N SER A 122 13.77 3.68 15.61
CA SER A 122 14.38 2.45 16.11
C SER A 122 15.89 2.55 16.24
N ARG A 123 16.47 1.70 17.13
CA ARG A 123 17.92 1.51 17.26
C ARG A 123 18.45 0.66 16.11
N THR A 124 19.75 0.71 15.84
CA THR A 124 20.39 -0.03 14.74
C THR A 124 20.06 -1.52 14.72
N LYS A 125 20.16 -2.22 15.87
CA LYS A 125 19.83 -3.66 15.97
C LYS A 125 18.34 -3.92 15.58
N ASP A 126 17.43 -3.06 16.00
CA ASP A 126 16.00 -3.16 15.64
C ASP A 126 15.76 -2.87 14.15
N ARG A 127 16.52 -1.95 13.57
CA ARG A 127 16.47 -1.64 12.14
C ARG A 127 16.91 -2.84 11.30
N VAL A 128 18.01 -3.50 11.70
CA VAL A 128 18.46 -4.75 11.05
C VAL A 128 17.36 -5.82 11.13
N PHE A 129 16.74 -5.98 12.27
CA PHE A 129 15.61 -6.90 12.42
C PHE A 129 14.45 -6.52 11.51
N LEU A 130 14.11 -5.24 11.38
CA LEU A 130 13.03 -4.76 10.49
C LEU A 130 13.35 -5.05 9.02
N ILE A 131 14.59 -4.84 8.55
CA ILE A 131 15.04 -5.18 7.19
C ILE A 131 14.74 -6.67 6.93
N ARG A 132 15.20 -7.55 7.80
CA ARG A 132 15.02 -8.99 7.72
C ARG A 132 13.55 -9.40 7.78
N LEU A 133 12.77 -8.76 8.65
CA LEU A 133 11.34 -9.03 8.82
C LEU A 133 10.54 -8.65 7.57
N TYR A 134 10.81 -7.50 6.96
CA TYR A 134 10.17 -7.09 5.72
C TYR A 134 10.54 -8.01 4.56
N GLU A 135 11.81 -8.39 4.45
CA GLU A 135 12.27 -9.36 3.45
C GLU A 135 11.62 -10.73 3.61
N TRP A 136 11.62 -11.27 4.83
CA TRP A 136 10.94 -12.54 5.13
C TRP A 136 9.44 -12.48 4.80
N ARG A 137 8.79 -11.36 5.15
CA ARG A 137 7.36 -11.15 4.88
C ARG A 137 7.08 -11.15 3.38
N ARG A 138 7.92 -10.48 2.60
CA ARG A 138 7.83 -10.40 1.14
C ARG A 138 8.07 -11.78 0.51
N SER A 139 9.18 -12.41 0.79
CA SER A 139 9.56 -13.69 0.21
C SER A 139 8.56 -14.80 0.56
N THR A 140 8.09 -14.84 1.82
CA THR A 140 7.06 -15.80 2.24
C THR A 140 5.71 -15.55 1.53
N ALA A 141 5.33 -14.30 1.32
CA ALA A 141 4.11 -13.94 0.61
C ALA A 141 4.18 -14.39 -0.86
N GLU A 142 5.31 -14.18 -1.51
CA GLU A 142 5.56 -14.63 -2.88
C GLU A 142 5.55 -16.16 -3.02
N GLN A 143 6.26 -16.86 -2.15
CA GLN A 143 6.31 -18.34 -2.16
C GLN A 143 4.92 -18.97 -1.96
N LYS A 144 4.08 -18.37 -1.11
CA LYS A 144 2.73 -18.88 -0.81
C LYS A 144 1.65 -18.32 -1.72
N ASN A 145 1.98 -17.41 -2.60
CA ASN A 145 1.03 -16.65 -3.40
C ASN A 145 -0.07 -15.99 -2.55
N TYR A 146 0.34 -15.39 -1.42
CA TYR A 146 -0.51 -14.68 -0.49
C TYR A 146 -0.15 -13.19 -0.46
N SER A 147 -1.07 -12.34 0.03
CA SER A 147 -0.72 -10.96 0.34
C SER A 147 0.20 -10.89 1.57
N LYS A 148 1.05 -9.86 1.65
CA LYS A 148 1.91 -9.63 2.82
C LYS A 148 1.10 -9.52 4.12
N GLU A 149 -0.10 -8.94 4.07
CA GLU A 149 -1.02 -8.85 5.21
C GLU A 149 -1.54 -10.22 5.71
N MET A 150 -1.65 -11.21 4.83
CA MET A 150 -2.01 -12.59 5.23
C MET A 150 -0.84 -13.33 5.89
N ILE A 151 0.41 -12.95 5.59
CA ILE A 151 1.59 -13.52 6.23
C ILE A 151 1.80 -12.90 7.61
N LEU A 152 1.85 -11.57 7.67
CA LEU A 152 2.03 -10.80 8.90
C LEU A 152 1.36 -9.43 8.74
N GLN A 153 0.38 -9.14 9.58
CA GLN A 153 -0.33 -7.86 9.55
C GLN A 153 0.61 -6.70 9.89
N SER A 154 0.59 -5.62 9.12
CA SER A 154 1.43 -4.44 9.31
C SER A 154 1.32 -3.85 10.71
N LYS A 155 0.13 -3.85 11.32
CA LYS A 155 -0.10 -3.38 12.70
C LYS A 155 0.67 -4.15 13.78
N LEU A 156 1.15 -5.37 13.49
CA LEU A 156 1.88 -6.21 14.45
C LEU A 156 3.39 -5.93 14.43
N ILE A 157 3.92 -5.29 13.39
CA ILE A 157 5.36 -5.10 13.19
C ILE A 157 6.00 -4.36 14.36
N SER A 158 5.38 -3.26 14.83
CA SER A 158 5.91 -2.50 15.98
C SER A 158 5.91 -3.30 17.26
N GLN A 159 4.90 -4.13 17.49
CA GLN A 159 4.80 -4.97 18.68
C GLN A 159 5.81 -6.14 18.63
N LEU A 160 6.03 -6.71 17.45
CA LEU A 160 7.07 -7.73 17.23
C LEU A 160 8.47 -7.16 17.48
N THR A 161 8.77 -5.98 16.92
CA THR A 161 10.07 -5.32 17.11
C THR A 161 10.35 -5.01 18.57
N ARG A 162 9.33 -4.67 19.35
CA ARG A 162 9.48 -4.46 20.80
C ARG A 162 9.62 -5.77 21.56
N GLY A 163 8.77 -6.75 21.26
CA GLY A 163 8.71 -8.02 21.95
C GLY A 163 9.97 -8.88 21.76
N VAL A 164 10.53 -8.89 20.55
CA VAL A 164 11.69 -9.73 20.22
C VAL A 164 12.94 -9.39 21.04
N ARG A 165 13.06 -8.13 21.50
CA ARG A 165 14.19 -7.70 22.37
C ARG A 165 14.30 -8.49 23.67
N GLY A 166 13.17 -8.90 24.25
CA GLY A 166 13.12 -9.69 25.46
C GLY A 166 13.01 -11.21 25.23
N GLY A 167 13.25 -11.64 23.98
CA GLY A 167 13.19 -13.04 23.61
C GLY A 167 11.78 -13.62 23.54
N LEU A 168 11.68 -14.94 23.43
CA LEU A 168 10.43 -15.65 23.24
C LEU A 168 9.42 -15.45 24.39
N SER A 169 9.89 -15.42 25.63
CA SER A 169 9.05 -15.22 26.83
C SER A 169 8.33 -13.85 26.77
N SER A 170 9.08 -12.79 26.46
CA SER A 170 8.52 -11.44 26.30
C SER A 170 7.47 -11.37 25.18
N MET A 171 7.68 -12.10 24.09
CA MET A 171 6.71 -12.17 23.00
C MET A 171 5.44 -12.94 23.41
N LEU A 172 5.56 -14.00 24.20
CA LEU A 172 4.44 -14.78 24.71
C LEU A 172 3.60 -14.01 25.74
N GLU A 173 4.22 -13.16 26.55
CA GLU A 173 3.57 -12.29 27.53
C GLU A 173 2.87 -11.09 26.89
N ASN A 174 3.26 -10.72 25.67
CA ASN A 174 2.70 -9.56 24.98
C ASN A 174 1.28 -9.85 24.46
N ARG A 175 0.28 -9.36 25.17
CA ARG A 175 -1.16 -9.53 24.82
C ARG A 175 -1.56 -8.90 23.48
N ARG A 176 -0.74 -8.00 22.91
CA ARG A 176 -0.99 -7.38 21.60
C ARG A 176 -0.48 -8.24 20.45
N LEU A 177 0.28 -9.29 20.72
CA LEU A 177 0.73 -10.27 19.73
C LEU A 177 -0.21 -11.48 19.72
N PRO A 178 -0.74 -11.88 18.54
CA PRO A 178 -1.53 -13.09 18.44
C PRO A 178 -0.70 -14.31 18.86
N GLN A 179 -1.18 -15.08 19.83
CA GLN A 179 -0.48 -16.26 20.36
C GLN A 179 -0.20 -17.30 19.26
N SER A 180 -1.05 -17.42 18.27
CA SER A 180 -0.83 -18.30 17.12
C SER A 180 0.40 -17.89 16.31
N THR A 181 0.62 -16.59 16.12
CA THR A 181 1.80 -16.04 15.42
C THR A 181 3.07 -16.29 16.23
N VAL A 182 3.03 -16.01 17.53
CA VAL A 182 4.20 -16.22 18.41
C VAL A 182 4.57 -17.69 18.52
N LYS A 183 3.58 -18.59 18.70
CA LYS A 183 3.83 -20.04 18.75
C LYS A 183 4.42 -20.56 17.43
N ARG A 184 4.00 -20.01 16.30
CA ARG A 184 4.45 -20.46 14.97
C ARG A 184 5.81 -19.90 14.56
N TYR A 185 6.09 -18.64 14.87
CA TYR A 185 7.24 -17.91 14.35
C TYR A 185 8.10 -17.26 15.42
N GLY A 186 7.71 -17.32 16.70
CA GLY A 186 8.39 -16.57 17.77
C GLY A 186 9.87 -16.88 17.89
N GLN A 187 10.24 -18.16 17.96
CA GLN A 187 11.65 -18.54 18.02
C GLN A 187 12.42 -18.11 16.77
N PHE A 188 11.84 -18.31 15.60
CA PHE A 188 12.44 -17.86 14.34
C PHE A 188 12.72 -16.34 14.33
N PHE A 189 11.80 -15.51 14.87
CA PHE A 189 12.02 -14.08 14.98
C PHE A 189 13.08 -13.71 16.01
N VAL A 190 13.18 -14.46 17.11
CA VAL A 190 14.26 -14.30 18.11
C VAL A 190 15.61 -14.62 17.47
N ASP A 191 15.73 -15.75 16.78
CA ASP A 191 16.95 -16.16 16.09
C ASP A 191 17.36 -15.13 15.02
N MET A 192 16.38 -14.61 14.28
CA MET A 192 16.56 -13.54 13.28
C MET A 192 17.09 -12.25 13.94
N TYR A 193 16.61 -11.89 15.13
CA TYR A 193 17.03 -10.71 15.87
C TYR A 193 18.43 -10.84 16.46
N GLU A 194 18.77 -12.04 16.95
CA GLU A 194 20.08 -12.32 17.60
C GLU A 194 21.19 -12.61 16.57
N ARG A 195 20.86 -12.98 15.35
CA ARG A 195 21.85 -13.21 14.30
C ARG A 195 22.69 -11.94 14.07
N GLU A 196 24.01 -12.11 13.99
CA GLU A 196 24.95 -11.04 13.68
C GLU A 196 24.58 -10.31 12.39
N ALA A 197 24.73 -8.97 12.40
CA ALA A 197 24.39 -8.15 11.23
C ALA A 197 25.51 -8.20 10.19
N THR A 198 25.14 -8.24 8.91
CA THR A 198 26.11 -8.08 7.82
C THR A 198 26.43 -6.60 7.61
N ASP A 199 27.56 -6.31 6.95
CA ASP A 199 27.95 -4.93 6.63
C ASP A 199 26.89 -4.24 5.76
N GLU A 200 26.30 -4.96 4.78
CA GLU A 200 25.24 -4.45 3.93
C GLU A 200 23.98 -4.10 4.74
N GLU A 201 23.54 -4.97 5.66
CA GLU A 201 22.42 -4.69 6.56
C GLU A 201 22.68 -3.46 7.44
N LEU A 202 23.93 -3.28 7.89
CA LEU A 202 24.33 -2.13 8.70
C LEU A 202 24.34 -0.83 7.89
N GLU A 203 24.78 -0.85 6.63
CA GLU A 203 24.72 0.30 5.72
C GLU A 203 23.27 0.73 5.48
N VAL A 204 22.39 -0.21 5.12
CA VAL A 204 20.97 0.08 4.93
C VAL A 204 20.34 0.57 6.24
N ALA A 205 20.65 -0.02 7.38
CA ALA A 205 20.11 0.41 8.69
C ALA A 205 20.55 1.83 9.07
N LYS A 206 21.74 2.28 8.64
CA LYS A 206 22.30 3.62 8.90
C LYS A 206 21.79 4.66 7.89
N SER A 207 21.32 4.27 6.71
CA SER A 207 20.85 5.21 5.69
C SER A 207 19.64 6.03 6.14
N ILE A 208 18.85 5.54 7.10
CA ILE A 208 17.76 6.30 7.72
C ILE A 208 18.36 7.20 8.81
N GLN A 209 18.33 8.50 8.59
CA GLN A 209 18.68 9.48 9.61
C GLN A 209 17.65 9.46 10.75
N ARG A 210 18.09 9.73 11.97
CA ARG A 210 17.18 9.98 13.10
C ARG A 210 16.68 11.40 12.97
N GLY A 211 15.38 11.62 13.25
CA GLY A 211 14.80 12.95 13.32
C GLY A 211 15.61 13.89 14.18
N SER A 212 15.94 15.05 13.65
CA SER A 212 16.57 16.16 14.38
C SER A 212 15.50 17.16 14.83
N GLN A 213 15.87 18.13 15.66
CA GLN A 213 14.96 19.20 16.07
C GLN A 213 14.52 20.07 14.86
N GLU A 214 15.38 20.19 13.84
CA GLU A 214 15.06 20.82 12.55
C GLU A 214 13.93 20.08 11.82
N GLU A 215 13.87 18.74 11.94
CA GLU A 215 12.78 17.95 11.35
C GLU A 215 11.41 18.19 12.05
N GLU A 216 11.38 18.54 13.35
CA GLU A 216 10.13 18.90 14.03
C GLU A 216 9.57 20.24 13.52
N GLU A 217 10.45 21.22 13.20
CA GLU A 217 10.04 22.49 12.59
C GLU A 217 9.57 22.28 11.14
N ASP A 218 10.27 21.41 10.38
CA ASP A 218 9.89 21.02 9.03
C ASP A 218 8.54 20.24 9.03
N ASP A 219 8.33 19.36 9.99
CA ASP A 219 7.06 18.63 10.14
C ASP A 219 5.89 19.59 10.37
N MET A 220 6.05 20.62 11.22
CA MET A 220 5.03 21.65 11.43
C MET A 220 4.75 22.46 10.16
N LEU A 221 5.79 22.81 9.41
CA LEU A 221 5.66 23.51 8.14
C LEU A 221 4.95 22.66 7.08
N ILE A 222 5.29 21.38 7.01
CA ILE A 222 4.64 20.40 6.14
C ILE A 222 3.15 20.28 6.49
N GLU A 223 2.79 20.18 7.78
CA GLU A 223 1.40 20.13 8.21
C GLU A 223 0.62 21.40 7.82
N LEU A 224 1.24 22.58 7.96
CA LEU A 224 0.63 23.84 7.56
C LEU A 224 0.40 23.90 6.04
N LEU A 225 1.41 23.54 5.25
CA LEU A 225 1.31 23.46 3.80
C LEU A 225 0.23 22.47 3.36
N TYR A 226 0.16 21.30 4.01
CA TYR A 226 -0.88 20.31 3.75
C TYR A 226 -2.28 20.87 4.05
N LEU A 227 -2.44 21.63 5.15
CA LEU A 227 -3.72 22.25 5.48
C LEU A 227 -4.14 23.29 4.43
N ILE A 228 -3.19 24.10 3.95
CA ILE A 228 -3.42 25.08 2.87
C ILE A 228 -3.83 24.34 1.57
N MET A 229 -3.09 23.30 1.20
CA MET A 229 -3.42 22.48 0.02
C MET A 229 -4.82 21.85 0.14
N LYS A 230 -5.15 21.31 1.32
CA LYS A 230 -6.47 20.74 1.60
C LYS A 230 -7.58 21.78 1.47
N TYR A 231 -7.36 22.97 1.98
CA TYR A 231 -8.30 24.08 1.86
C TYR A 231 -8.51 24.45 0.38
N ARG A 232 -7.42 24.61 -0.38
CA ARG A 232 -7.47 24.93 -1.82
C ARG A 232 -8.13 23.83 -2.64
N ALA A 233 -7.83 22.56 -2.33
CA ALA A 233 -8.48 21.43 -3.00
C ALA A 233 -10.00 21.46 -2.81
N ASN A 234 -10.47 21.78 -1.60
CA ASN A 234 -11.90 21.94 -1.33
C ASN A 234 -12.52 23.11 -2.11
N GLU A 235 -11.83 24.27 -2.20
CA GLU A 235 -12.32 25.42 -2.97
C GLU A 235 -12.51 25.11 -4.46
N VAL A 236 -11.66 24.28 -5.01
CA VAL A 236 -11.71 23.87 -6.43
C VAL A 236 -12.38 22.52 -6.64
N GLU A 237 -13.05 21.97 -5.64
CA GLU A 237 -13.76 20.69 -5.72
C GLU A 237 -12.87 19.55 -6.26
N MET A 238 -11.69 19.38 -5.65
CA MET A 238 -10.77 18.26 -5.90
C MET A 238 -10.54 17.44 -4.63
N SER A 239 -10.14 16.18 -4.79
CA SER A 239 -9.66 15.40 -3.67
C SER A 239 -8.31 15.91 -3.19
N HIS A 240 -8.18 16.22 -1.91
CA HIS A 240 -6.92 16.63 -1.30
C HIS A 240 -5.95 15.47 -1.02
N THR A 241 -6.35 14.26 -1.37
CA THR A 241 -5.56 13.01 -1.17
C THR A 241 -5.04 12.41 -2.47
N LEU A 242 -5.18 13.18 -3.55
CA LEU A 242 -4.52 12.89 -4.83
C LEU A 242 -3.03 13.06 -4.73
#